data_e1b6c17711da39e14edfbc944634034e
#
_entry.id   e1b6c17711da39e14edfbc944634034e
#
_cell.length_a   1.000
_cell.length_b   1.000
_cell.length_c   1.000
_cell.angle_alpha   90.00
_cell.angle_beta   90.00
_cell.angle_gamma   90.00
#
_symmetry.space_group_name_H-M   'P 1'
#
loop_
_entity.id
_entity.type
_entity.pdbx_description
1 polymer ?
#
loop_
_entity_poly.entity_id
_entity_poly.type
_entity_poly.pdbx_seq_one_letter_code
_entity_poly.pdbx_strand_id
1 'polypeptide(L)'
;LIDSKQKIKSEEKVVLVSVIQKDNTAEQVQEYLDELAFLAETAGAIAVKSFTQRLDRPDSRTFVGKGKLEEIGNYVASKNIDLVIFDDELTGSQLLNISDAIKCTTIDR
;
A
#
# COMPACT_ATOMS: atom_id res chain seq x y z
N LEU A 1 1.00 -2.39 -14.10
CA LEU A 1 0.57 -2.21 -12.76
C LEU A 1 1.73 -2.22 -11.78
N ILE A 2 2.41 -3.35 -11.66
CA ILE A 2 3.65 -3.41 -10.89
C ILE A 2 4.79 -3.18 -11.86
N ASP A 3 5.54 -2.11 -11.64
CA ASP A 3 6.65 -1.73 -12.51
C ASP A 3 7.71 -2.83 -12.51
N SER A 4 8.21 -3.19 -13.68
CA SER A 4 9.27 -4.18 -13.82
C SER A 4 10.55 -3.80 -13.08
N LYS A 5 10.76 -2.51 -12.83
CA LYS A 5 11.91 -2.02 -12.05
C LYS A 5 11.74 -2.28 -10.57
N GLN A 6 10.52 -2.45 -10.11
CA GLN A 6 10.17 -2.72 -8.72
C GLN A 6 9.82 -4.20 -8.59
N LYS A 7 10.78 -5.05 -8.90
CA LYS A 7 10.54 -6.49 -8.91
C LYS A 7 10.17 -7.00 -7.54
N ILE A 8 9.06 -7.71 -7.48
CA ILE A 8 8.64 -8.41 -6.26
C ILE A 8 9.34 -9.76 -6.26
N LYS A 9 10.08 -10.01 -5.19
CA LYS A 9 10.76 -11.29 -5.02
C LYS A 9 9.79 -12.33 -4.50
N SER A 10 10.08 -13.58 -4.80
CA SER A 10 9.30 -14.70 -4.31
C SER A 10 9.26 -14.72 -2.78
N GLU A 11 8.10 -14.98 -2.22
CA GLU A 11 7.84 -15.11 -0.78
C GLU A 11 7.99 -13.81 0.02
N GLU A 12 8.12 -12.66 -0.65
CA GLU A 12 8.06 -11.39 0.06
C GLU A 12 6.69 -11.21 0.70
N LYS A 13 6.68 -10.70 1.92
CA LYS A 13 5.44 -10.36 2.62
C LYS A 13 5.05 -8.95 2.23
N VAL A 14 3.85 -8.82 1.70
CA VAL A 14 3.37 -7.56 1.13
C VAL A 14 2.14 -7.07 1.87
N VAL A 15 2.11 -5.77 2.14
CA VAL A 15 0.95 -5.07 2.66
C VAL A 15 0.40 -4.18 1.56
N LEU A 16 -0.90 -4.18 1.40
CA LEU A 16 -1.60 -3.37 0.39
C LEU A 16 -2.35 -2.24 1.09
N VAL A 17 -2.34 -1.06 0.52
CA VAL A 17 -2.99 0.11 1.10
C VAL A 17 -3.80 0.83 0.04
N SER A 18 -5.01 1.27 0.39
CA SER A 18 -5.82 2.09 -0.48
C SER A 18 -6.64 3.09 0.32
N VAL A 19 -6.95 4.22 -0.30
CA VAL A 19 -7.82 5.24 0.28
C VAL A 19 -9.16 5.18 -0.44
N ILE A 20 -10.23 5.12 0.35
CA ILE A 20 -11.60 5.17 -0.18
C ILE A 20 -11.99 6.62 -0.27
N GLN A 21 -11.99 7.16 -1.48
CA GLN A 21 -12.32 8.55 -1.73
C GLN A 21 -13.80 8.72 -1.96
N LYS A 22 -14.21 9.97 -2.04
CA LYS A 22 -15.61 10.38 -2.13
C LYS A 22 -16.40 9.70 -3.26
N ASP A 23 -15.74 9.45 -4.39
CA ASP A 23 -16.39 8.89 -5.58
C ASP A 23 -16.36 7.36 -5.63
N ASN A 24 -15.76 6.72 -4.63
CA ASN A 24 -15.61 5.27 -4.59
C ASN A 24 -16.36 4.67 -3.43
N THR A 25 -16.80 3.43 -3.61
CA THR A 25 -17.39 2.65 -2.52
C THR A 25 -16.32 1.75 -1.90
N ALA A 26 -16.57 1.32 -0.67
CA ALA A 26 -15.69 0.36 -0.01
C ALA A 26 -15.57 -0.94 -0.81
N GLU A 27 -16.69 -1.36 -1.43
CA GLU A 27 -16.74 -2.58 -2.24
C GLU A 27 -15.85 -2.46 -3.47
N GLN A 28 -15.88 -1.32 -4.16
CA GLN A 28 -15.03 -1.07 -5.32
C GLN A 28 -13.55 -1.11 -4.95
N VAL A 29 -13.20 -0.47 -3.84
CA VAL A 29 -11.83 -0.43 -3.37
C VAL A 29 -11.36 -1.84 -2.99
N GLN A 30 -12.23 -2.62 -2.36
CA GLN A 30 -11.90 -4.01 -2.00
C GLN A 30 -11.64 -4.85 -3.26
N GLU A 31 -12.42 -4.67 -4.31
CA GLU A 31 -12.19 -5.36 -5.58
C GLU A 31 -10.83 -5.02 -6.17
N TYR A 32 -10.46 -3.74 -6.13
CA TYR A 32 -9.14 -3.32 -6.63
C TYR A 32 -8.01 -3.90 -5.80
N LEU A 33 -8.19 -3.96 -4.48
CA LEU A 33 -7.19 -4.56 -3.60
C LEU A 33 -7.08 -6.07 -3.83
N ASP A 34 -8.19 -6.75 -4.05
CA ASP A 34 -8.19 -8.18 -4.34
C ASP A 34 -7.44 -8.46 -5.65
N GLU A 35 -7.65 -7.63 -6.66
CA GLU A 35 -6.94 -7.75 -7.93
C GLU A 35 -5.44 -7.51 -7.75
N LEU A 36 -5.09 -6.49 -6.97
CA LEU A 36 -3.69 -6.20 -6.69
C LEU A 36 -3.02 -7.33 -5.91
N ALA A 37 -3.73 -7.90 -4.95
CA ALA A 37 -3.25 -9.06 -4.19
C ALA A 37 -2.99 -10.24 -5.13
N PHE A 38 -3.92 -10.50 -6.05
CA PHE A 38 -3.77 -11.56 -7.04
C PHE A 38 -2.52 -11.35 -7.89
N LEU A 39 -2.30 -10.12 -8.36
CA LEU A 39 -1.13 -9.80 -9.16
C LEU A 39 0.17 -9.99 -8.38
N ALA A 40 0.19 -9.56 -7.14
CA ALA A 40 1.37 -9.75 -6.28
C ALA A 40 1.64 -11.24 -6.05
N GLU A 41 0.61 -12.02 -5.80
CA GLU A 41 0.74 -13.46 -5.59
C GLU A 41 1.16 -14.18 -6.85
N THR A 42 0.72 -13.72 -8.01
CA THR A 42 1.18 -14.25 -9.29
C THR A 42 2.69 -14.03 -9.46
N ALA A 43 3.23 -12.96 -8.89
CA ALA A 43 4.67 -12.71 -8.89
C ALA A 43 5.42 -13.47 -7.79
N GLY A 44 4.71 -14.25 -6.98
CA GLY A 44 5.30 -15.08 -5.94
C GLY A 44 5.29 -14.47 -4.54
N ALA A 45 4.74 -13.27 -4.38
CA ALA A 45 4.66 -12.62 -3.08
C ALA A 45 3.49 -13.17 -2.25
N ILE A 46 3.49 -12.84 -0.98
CA ILE A 46 2.41 -13.20 -0.06
C ILE A 46 1.74 -11.92 0.41
N ALA A 47 0.49 -11.71 0.01
CA ALA A 47 -0.29 -10.54 0.45
C ALA A 47 -0.88 -10.85 1.82
N VAL A 48 -0.27 -10.32 2.87
CA VAL A 48 -0.61 -10.70 4.25
C VAL A 48 -1.65 -9.79 4.89
N LYS A 49 -1.81 -8.56 4.41
CA LYS A 49 -2.71 -7.59 5.03
C LYS A 49 -3.05 -6.48 4.06
N SER A 50 -4.29 -5.98 4.14
CA SER A 50 -4.71 -4.77 3.43
C SER A 50 -5.17 -3.75 4.45
N PHE A 51 -4.84 -2.48 4.21
CA PHE A 51 -5.33 -1.35 4.98
C PHE A 51 -6.14 -0.45 4.08
N THR A 52 -7.25 0.04 4.58
CA THR A 52 -8.03 1.06 3.88
C THR A 52 -8.32 2.21 4.83
N GLN A 53 -8.52 3.39 4.27
CA GLN A 53 -8.95 4.55 5.02
C GLN A 53 -9.88 5.38 4.16
N ARG A 54 -10.99 5.80 4.74
CA ARG A 54 -11.90 6.71 4.04
C ARG A 54 -11.47 8.14 4.27
N LEU A 55 -11.13 8.84 3.21
CA LEU A 55 -10.75 10.26 3.24
C LEU A 55 -11.43 10.96 2.07
N ASP A 56 -11.90 12.19 2.30
CA ASP A 56 -12.43 12.99 1.20
C ASP A 56 -11.34 13.28 0.17
N ARG A 57 -10.14 13.52 0.66
CA ARG A 57 -8.94 13.73 -0.18
C ARG A 57 -7.76 12.99 0.44
N PRO A 58 -6.89 12.42 -0.38
CA PRO A 58 -5.64 11.89 0.14
C PRO A 58 -4.81 12.99 0.79
N ASP A 59 -4.03 12.62 1.79
CA ASP A 59 -3.09 13.54 2.42
C ASP A 59 -2.00 13.91 1.42
N SER A 60 -1.69 15.21 1.33
CA SER A 60 -0.73 15.70 0.35
C SER A 60 0.70 15.23 0.62
N ARG A 61 1.03 14.85 1.84
CA ARG A 61 2.38 14.45 2.23
C ARG A 61 2.56 12.94 2.29
N THR A 62 1.55 12.22 2.78
CA THR A 62 1.67 10.79 3.07
C THR A 62 0.51 9.96 2.53
N PHE A 63 -0.34 10.55 1.73
CA PHE A 63 -1.49 9.93 1.08
C PHE A 63 -2.57 9.45 2.06
N VAL A 64 -2.18 8.79 3.15
CA VAL A 64 -3.08 8.39 4.25
C VAL A 64 -2.89 9.34 5.43
N GLY A 65 -3.84 9.35 6.35
CA GLY A 65 -3.73 10.16 7.54
C GLY A 65 -2.64 9.67 8.49
N LYS A 66 -2.23 10.55 9.40
CA LYS A 66 -1.13 10.27 10.34
C LYS A 66 -1.37 9.03 11.18
N GLY A 67 -2.58 8.87 11.70
CA GLY A 67 -2.91 7.71 12.52
C GLY A 67 -2.85 6.40 11.75
N LYS A 68 -3.34 6.40 10.52
CA LYS A 68 -3.28 5.22 9.66
C LYS A 68 -1.84 4.90 9.29
N LEU A 69 -1.05 5.91 9.00
CA LEU A 69 0.37 5.72 8.68
C LEU A 69 1.11 5.07 9.84
N GLU A 70 0.82 5.50 11.05
CA GLU A 70 1.39 4.94 12.27
C GLU A 70 0.98 3.48 12.46
N GLU A 71 -0.29 3.19 12.22
CA GLU A 71 -0.83 1.83 12.28
C GLU A 71 -0.12 0.92 11.27
N ILE A 72 0.06 1.39 10.05
CA ILE A 72 0.77 0.65 9.01
C ILE A 72 2.21 0.40 9.43
N GLY A 73 2.89 1.43 9.93
CA GLY A 73 4.28 1.31 10.37
C GLY A 73 4.46 0.31 11.50
N ASN A 74 3.54 0.29 12.45
CA ASN A 74 3.57 -0.66 13.56
C ASN A 74 3.38 -2.10 13.06
N TYR A 75 2.47 -2.30 12.12
CA TYR A 75 2.24 -3.60 11.53
C TYR A 75 3.47 -4.08 10.76
N VAL A 76 4.05 -3.19 9.95
CA VAL A 76 5.25 -3.49 9.17
C VAL A 76 6.38 -3.97 10.08
N ALA A 77 6.61 -3.26 11.18
CA ALA A 77 7.67 -3.61 12.12
C ALA A 77 7.39 -4.94 12.82
N SER A 78 6.16 -5.15 13.28
CA SER A 78 5.83 -6.34 14.07
C SER A 78 5.75 -7.62 13.24
N LYS A 79 5.44 -7.50 11.94
CA LYS A 79 5.24 -8.65 11.05
C LYS A 79 6.37 -8.84 10.04
N ASN A 80 7.41 -8.05 10.13
CA ASN A 80 8.56 -8.13 9.21
C ASN A 80 8.11 -8.05 7.74
N ILE A 81 7.34 -7.03 7.43
CA ILE A 81 6.83 -6.81 6.07
C ILE A 81 7.98 -6.34 5.17
N ASP A 82 8.04 -6.88 3.97
CA ASP A 82 9.10 -6.58 3.01
C ASP A 82 8.75 -5.43 2.07
N LEU A 83 7.46 -5.23 1.80
CA LEU A 83 7.02 -4.29 0.79
C LEU A 83 5.62 -3.79 1.09
N VAL A 84 5.39 -2.49 0.90
CA VAL A 84 4.06 -1.90 0.99
C VAL A 84 3.70 -1.34 -0.38
N ILE A 85 2.53 -1.73 -0.89
CA ILE A 85 2.03 -1.29 -2.19
C ILE A 85 0.77 -0.45 -1.98
N PHE A 86 0.79 0.77 -2.48
CA PHE A 86 -0.39 1.62 -2.49
C PHE A 86 -1.13 1.42 -3.81
N ASP A 87 -2.42 1.14 -3.71
CA ASP A 87 -3.28 0.96 -4.89
C ASP A 87 -3.77 2.32 -5.39
N ASP A 88 -2.81 3.17 -5.74
CA ASP A 88 -3.06 4.51 -6.23
C ASP A 88 -1.77 5.06 -6.82
N GLU A 89 -1.87 6.17 -7.53
CA GLU A 89 -0.69 6.82 -8.08
C GLU A 89 -0.24 7.90 -7.11
N LEU A 90 0.96 7.78 -6.58
CA LEU A 90 1.51 8.70 -5.59
C LEU A 90 2.61 9.54 -6.21
N THR A 91 2.82 10.73 -5.63
CA THR A 91 3.96 11.55 -6.02
C THR A 91 5.25 10.96 -5.43
N GLY A 92 6.39 11.34 -6.01
CA GLY A 92 7.68 10.93 -5.48
C GLY A 92 7.88 11.36 -4.03
N SER A 93 7.40 12.58 -3.70
CA SER A 93 7.47 13.10 -2.32
C SER A 93 6.64 12.25 -1.36
N GLN A 94 5.44 11.86 -1.78
CA GLN A 94 4.59 11.00 -0.94
C GLN A 94 5.24 9.65 -0.68
N LEU A 95 5.77 9.03 -1.74
CA LEU A 95 6.45 7.73 -1.60
C LEU A 95 7.63 7.83 -0.65
N LEU A 96 8.45 8.87 -0.78
CA LEU A 96 9.60 9.08 0.09
C LEU A 96 9.18 9.30 1.54
N ASN A 97 8.20 10.17 1.77
CA ASN A 97 7.71 10.47 3.11
C ASN A 97 7.14 9.22 3.79
N ILE A 98 6.39 8.42 3.03
CA ILE A 98 5.80 7.20 3.56
C ILE A 98 6.90 6.19 3.90
N SER A 99 7.81 5.92 2.97
CA SER A 99 8.86 4.93 3.20
C SER A 99 9.75 5.31 4.38
N ASP A 100 10.02 6.59 4.55
CA ASP A 100 10.79 7.08 5.70
C ASP A 100 10.03 6.86 7.01
N ALA A 101 8.72 7.11 6.99
CA ALA A 101 7.89 6.99 8.20
C ALA A 101 7.71 5.54 8.64
N ILE A 102 7.49 4.63 7.71
CA ILE A 102 7.21 3.22 8.03
C ILE A 102 8.45 2.33 7.96
N LYS A 103 9.58 2.87 7.53
CA LYS A 103 10.85 2.15 7.44
C LYS A 103 10.73 0.89 6.58
N CYS A 104 10.09 1.02 5.43
CA CYS A 104 9.83 -0.10 4.54
C CYS A 104 9.79 0.39 3.10
N THR A 105 10.24 -0.43 2.18
CA THR A 105 10.14 -0.12 0.74
C THR A 105 8.67 0.06 0.39
N THR A 106 8.35 1.16 -0.27
CA THR A 106 6.98 1.51 -0.65
C THR A 106 6.94 1.78 -2.13
N ILE A 107 5.99 1.16 -2.81
CA ILE A 107 5.75 1.40 -4.22
C ILE A 107 4.27 1.74 -4.42
N ASP A 108 3.95 2.26 -5.58
CA ASP A 108 2.57 2.55 -5.97
C ASP A 108 2.22 1.81 -7.24
N ARG A 109 1.01 2.06 -7.66
CA ARG A 109 0.43 1.46 -8.83
C ARG A 109 1.05 1.94 -10.14
#